data_c64f97c0a07054564c86eb21233dfb24
#
_entry.id   c64f97c0a07054564c86eb21233dfb24
#
_cell.length_a   1.000
_cell.length_b   1.000
_cell.length_c   1.000
_cell.angle_alpha   90.00
_cell.angle_beta   90.00
_cell.angle_gamma   90.00
#
_symmetry.space_group_name_H-M   'P 1'
#
loop_
_entity.id
_entity.type
_entity.pdbx_description
1 polymer ?
#
loop_
_entity_poly.entity_id
_entity_poly.type
_entity_poly.pdbx_seq_one_letter_code
_entity_poly.pdbx_strand_id
1 'polypeptide(L)'
;MKAKVFLSAFAGFLFGLLGYFVLLLLDIDQPFQLAAFSGTLFALLLFPVLGFYEIIVGRRYTKFEKDIISPIFYQTGTLIALSKKNVRNGRIYFCETGIVLISLDEKPYLLEEILLPNIERYYFDNIHLNIYTHDGRVFILTFPNVQEAIIALKKHNWIKE
;
A
#
# COMPACT_ATOMS: atom_id res chain seq x y z
N MET A 1 -4.79 1.19 -11.42
CA MET A 1 -5.52 2.12 -12.31
C MET A 1 -7.03 2.15 -12.01
N LYS A 2 -7.74 1.01 -11.97
CA LYS A 2 -9.21 0.94 -11.76
C LYS A 2 -9.68 1.61 -10.45
N ALA A 3 -8.98 1.39 -9.32
CA ALA A 3 -9.35 1.97 -8.03
C ALA A 3 -9.29 3.51 -8.00
N LYS A 4 -8.35 4.12 -8.69
CA LYS A 4 -8.23 5.59 -8.76
C LYS A 4 -9.32 6.22 -9.59
N VAL A 5 -9.64 5.60 -10.73
CA VAL A 5 -10.77 6.04 -11.57
C VAL A 5 -12.05 5.98 -10.75
N PHE A 6 -12.27 4.89 -10.04
CA PHE A 6 -13.44 4.75 -9.17
C PHE A 6 -13.47 5.81 -8.06
N LEU A 7 -12.34 6.01 -7.37
CA LEU A 7 -12.25 6.97 -6.27
C LEU A 7 -12.47 8.41 -6.75
N SER A 8 -11.87 8.82 -7.88
CA SER A 8 -12.08 10.17 -8.44
C SER A 8 -13.50 10.37 -8.93
N ALA A 9 -14.10 9.38 -9.59
CA ALA A 9 -15.49 9.44 -10.04
C ALA A 9 -16.46 9.51 -8.86
N PHE A 10 -16.25 8.71 -7.82
CA PHE A 10 -17.08 8.72 -6.61
C PHE A 10 -16.98 10.06 -5.87
N ALA A 11 -15.75 10.59 -5.70
CA ALA A 11 -15.57 11.90 -5.09
C ALA A 11 -16.21 13.03 -5.91
N GLY A 12 -16.11 12.97 -7.25
CA GLY A 12 -16.78 13.92 -8.14
C GLY A 12 -18.30 13.85 -8.04
N PHE A 13 -18.87 12.63 -7.94
CA PHE A 13 -20.29 12.43 -7.72
C PHE A 13 -20.77 13.03 -6.39
N LEU A 14 -20.05 12.78 -5.29
CA LEU A 14 -20.37 13.36 -3.98
C LEU A 14 -20.27 14.89 -4.00
N PHE A 15 -19.23 15.44 -4.63
CA PHE A 15 -19.09 16.88 -4.77
C PHE A 15 -20.22 17.51 -5.59
N GLY A 16 -20.59 16.88 -6.71
CA GLY A 16 -21.74 17.29 -7.52
C GLY A 16 -23.06 17.25 -6.74
N LEU A 17 -23.28 16.17 -5.97
CA LEU A 17 -24.49 16.02 -5.15
C LEU A 17 -24.60 17.12 -4.09
N LEU A 18 -23.53 17.39 -3.36
CA LEU A 18 -23.47 18.48 -2.38
C LEU A 18 -23.70 19.84 -3.06
N GLY A 19 -23.04 20.07 -4.20
CA GLY A 19 -23.22 21.28 -5.01
C GLY A 19 -24.67 21.47 -5.43
N TYR A 20 -25.36 20.41 -5.85
CA TYR A 20 -26.76 20.46 -6.23
C TYR A 20 -27.66 20.97 -5.08
N PHE A 21 -27.49 20.43 -3.88
CA PHE A 21 -28.25 20.88 -2.71
C PHE A 21 -27.98 22.36 -2.37
N VAL A 22 -26.71 22.77 -2.45
CA VAL A 22 -26.35 24.18 -2.20
C VAL A 22 -26.98 25.10 -3.24
N LEU A 23 -26.93 24.75 -4.54
CA LEU A 23 -27.51 25.55 -5.63
C LEU A 23 -29.03 25.62 -5.52
N LEU A 24 -29.71 24.55 -5.06
CA LEU A 24 -31.13 24.57 -4.77
C LEU A 24 -31.48 25.53 -3.63
N LEU A 25 -30.68 25.54 -2.56
CA LEU A 25 -30.90 26.45 -1.42
C LEU A 25 -30.66 27.92 -1.77
N LEU A 26 -29.82 28.19 -2.77
CA LEU A 26 -29.52 29.53 -3.28
C LEU A 26 -30.47 29.98 -4.41
N ASP A 27 -31.46 29.14 -4.76
CA ASP A 27 -32.46 29.40 -5.84
C ASP A 27 -31.79 29.76 -7.19
N ILE A 28 -30.70 29.06 -7.52
CA ILE A 28 -29.95 29.28 -8.76
C ILE A 28 -30.59 28.52 -9.91
N ASP A 29 -30.74 29.18 -11.05
CA ASP A 29 -31.23 28.56 -12.27
C ASP A 29 -30.37 27.38 -12.72
N GLN A 30 -30.99 26.30 -13.13
CA GLN A 30 -30.37 25.08 -13.65
C GLN A 30 -29.38 24.39 -12.68
N PRO A 31 -29.77 24.17 -11.42
CA PRO A 31 -28.86 23.66 -10.38
C PRO A 31 -28.28 22.29 -10.73
N PHE A 32 -29.04 21.43 -11.42
CA PHE A 32 -28.56 20.10 -11.83
C PHE A 32 -27.42 20.16 -12.85
N GLN A 33 -27.52 21.04 -13.86
CA GLN A 33 -26.47 21.15 -14.88
C GLN A 33 -25.17 21.69 -14.31
N LEU A 34 -25.26 22.72 -13.47
CA LEU A 34 -24.09 23.31 -12.80
C LEU A 34 -23.45 22.32 -11.83
N ALA A 35 -24.25 21.58 -11.07
CA ALA A 35 -23.77 20.55 -10.17
C ALA A 35 -23.10 19.39 -10.91
N ALA A 36 -23.68 18.88 -11.99
CA ALA A 36 -23.11 17.85 -12.82
C ALA A 36 -21.78 18.28 -13.46
N PHE A 37 -21.72 19.51 -13.98
CA PHE A 37 -20.52 20.08 -14.55
C PHE A 37 -19.39 20.21 -13.49
N SER A 38 -19.70 20.79 -12.33
CA SER A 38 -18.73 20.98 -11.24
C SER A 38 -18.22 19.64 -10.68
N GLY A 39 -19.10 18.66 -10.51
CA GLY A 39 -18.73 17.31 -10.08
C GLY A 39 -17.80 16.59 -11.07
N THR A 40 -18.10 16.72 -12.37
CA THR A 40 -17.27 16.15 -13.44
C THR A 40 -15.90 16.83 -13.49
N LEU A 41 -15.85 18.16 -13.41
CA LEU A 41 -14.61 18.93 -13.39
C LEU A 41 -13.77 18.55 -12.18
N PHE A 42 -14.37 18.41 -11.00
CA PHE A 42 -13.69 17.98 -9.78
C PHE A 42 -13.10 16.57 -9.93
N ALA A 43 -13.84 15.61 -10.49
CA ALA A 43 -13.32 14.27 -10.76
C ALA A 43 -12.12 14.28 -11.70
N LEU A 44 -12.18 15.08 -12.79
CA LEU A 44 -11.09 15.22 -13.75
C LEU A 44 -9.83 15.85 -13.13
N LEU A 45 -9.98 16.81 -12.24
CA LEU A 45 -8.86 17.45 -11.54
C LEU A 45 -8.27 16.54 -10.45
N LEU A 46 -9.09 15.76 -9.77
CA LEU A 46 -8.64 14.86 -8.71
C LEU A 46 -7.83 13.68 -9.25
N PHE A 47 -8.17 13.18 -10.43
CA PHE A 47 -7.50 12.03 -11.03
C PHE A 47 -5.98 12.23 -11.21
N PRO A 48 -5.49 13.30 -11.84
CA PRO A 48 -4.05 13.56 -11.92
C PRO A 48 -3.40 13.81 -10.56
N VAL A 49 -4.10 14.44 -9.60
CA VAL A 49 -3.58 14.67 -8.25
C VAL A 49 -3.29 13.33 -7.55
N LEU A 50 -4.19 12.36 -7.64
CA LEU A 50 -3.97 11.00 -7.12
C LEU A 50 -2.81 10.29 -7.82
N GLY A 51 -2.62 10.55 -9.12
CA GLY A 51 -1.47 10.05 -9.88
C GLY A 51 -0.14 10.65 -9.41
N PHE A 52 -0.10 11.97 -9.23
CA PHE A 52 1.08 12.68 -8.71
C PHE A 52 1.46 12.24 -7.31
N TYR A 53 0.46 12.05 -6.44
CA TYR A 53 0.70 11.56 -5.08
C TYR A 53 1.42 10.20 -5.09
N GLU A 54 0.99 9.24 -5.91
CA GLU A 54 1.68 7.95 -6.01
C GLU A 54 3.10 8.05 -6.58
N ILE A 55 3.32 8.95 -7.57
CA ILE A 55 4.66 9.18 -8.12
C ILE A 55 5.58 9.73 -7.03
N ILE A 56 5.12 10.71 -6.24
CA ILE A 56 5.90 11.31 -5.16
C ILE A 56 6.20 10.28 -4.06
N VAL A 57 5.18 9.54 -3.64
CA VAL A 57 5.33 8.48 -2.64
C VAL A 57 6.24 7.38 -3.20
N GLY A 58 6.03 6.92 -4.42
CA GLY A 58 6.88 5.92 -5.07
C GLY A 58 8.36 6.33 -5.12
N ARG A 59 8.66 7.58 -5.47
CA ARG A 59 10.04 8.09 -5.53
C ARG A 59 10.76 8.06 -4.18
N ARG A 60 10.04 8.24 -3.07
CA ARG A 60 10.63 8.14 -1.72
C ARG A 60 11.13 6.74 -1.43
N TYR A 61 10.37 5.71 -1.89
CA TYR A 61 10.76 4.31 -1.72
C TYR A 61 11.87 3.89 -2.68
N THR A 62 11.84 4.35 -3.92
CA THR A 62 12.88 4.05 -4.93
C THR A 62 14.27 4.50 -4.47
N LYS A 63 14.35 5.55 -3.65
CA LYS A 63 15.62 5.96 -3.06
C LYS A 63 16.09 4.93 -2.01
N PHE A 64 15.18 4.43 -1.18
CA PHE A 64 15.48 3.41 -0.17
C PHE A 64 15.82 2.05 -0.80
N GLU A 65 15.13 1.70 -1.89
CA GLU A 65 15.37 0.46 -2.64
C GLU A 65 16.79 0.37 -3.18
N LYS A 66 17.41 1.51 -3.52
CA LYS A 66 18.81 1.56 -3.97
C LYS A 66 19.82 1.26 -2.89
N ASP A 67 19.44 1.43 -1.63
CA ASP A 67 20.30 1.18 -0.48
C ASP A 67 20.24 -0.31 -0.05
N ILE A 68 19.28 -1.08 -0.61
CA ILE A 68 19.18 -2.53 -0.38
C ILE A 68 20.20 -3.24 -1.28
N ILE A 69 21.22 -3.80 -0.67
CA ILE A 69 22.36 -4.42 -1.37
C ILE A 69 21.97 -5.72 -2.08
N SER A 70 21.02 -6.47 -1.50
CA SER A 70 20.61 -7.76 -2.02
C SER A 70 19.54 -7.64 -3.11
N PRO A 71 19.59 -8.46 -4.19
CA PRO A 71 18.55 -8.46 -5.24
C PRO A 71 17.16 -8.68 -4.66
N ILE A 72 16.23 -7.76 -4.97
CA ILE A 72 14.83 -7.84 -4.57
C ILE A 72 14.09 -8.64 -5.63
N PHE A 73 13.39 -9.72 -5.26
CA PHE A 73 12.60 -10.51 -6.17
C PHE A 73 11.08 -10.37 -5.98
N TYR A 74 10.64 -9.91 -4.81
CA TYR A 74 9.23 -9.61 -4.56
C TYR A 74 9.08 -8.47 -3.55
N GLN A 75 8.11 -7.61 -3.78
CA GLN A 75 7.80 -6.50 -2.88
C GLN A 75 6.29 -6.24 -2.83
N THR A 76 5.80 -5.88 -1.67
CA THR A 76 4.40 -5.48 -1.50
C THR A 76 4.22 -4.57 -0.28
N GLY A 77 3.13 -3.79 -0.31
CA GLY A 77 2.66 -3.08 0.89
C GLY A 77 2.09 -4.08 1.89
N THR A 78 2.33 -3.88 3.17
CA THR A 78 1.89 -4.78 4.24
C THR A 78 1.62 -4.02 5.53
N LEU A 79 0.82 -4.62 6.40
CA LEU A 79 0.76 -4.24 7.80
C LEU A 79 1.79 -5.08 8.56
N ILE A 80 2.71 -4.40 9.24
CA ILE A 80 3.79 -5.03 10.00
C ILE A 80 3.44 -4.94 11.48
N ALA A 81 3.18 -6.08 12.11
CA ALA A 81 3.04 -6.16 13.55
C ALA A 81 4.35 -6.66 14.17
N LEU A 82 5.06 -5.75 14.83
CA LEU A 82 6.28 -6.04 15.61
C LEU A 82 5.95 -6.53 17.02
N SER A 83 4.73 -6.23 17.49
CA SER A 83 4.15 -6.70 18.74
C SER A 83 2.64 -6.50 18.72
N LYS A 84 1.90 -7.07 19.69
CA LYS A 84 0.42 -6.92 19.78
C LYS A 84 -0.08 -5.47 19.77
N LYS A 85 0.76 -4.52 20.18
CA LYS A 85 0.40 -3.08 20.27
C LYS A 85 1.10 -2.20 19.22
N ASN A 86 2.05 -2.74 18.48
CA ASN A 86 2.86 -1.96 17.53
C ASN A 86 2.64 -2.48 16.11
N VAL A 87 1.54 -2.05 15.52
CA VAL A 87 1.20 -2.34 14.11
C VAL A 87 1.47 -1.10 13.28
N ARG A 88 2.22 -1.24 12.19
CA ARG A 88 2.57 -0.15 11.29
C ARG A 88 2.27 -0.51 9.84
N ASN A 89 1.92 0.51 9.07
CA ASN A 89 1.92 0.39 7.63
C ASN A 89 3.37 0.32 7.15
N GLY A 90 3.68 -0.65 6.31
CA GLY A 90 5.01 -0.84 5.82
C GLY A 90 5.05 -1.40 4.41
N ARG A 91 6.26 -1.52 3.90
CA ARG A 91 6.57 -2.27 2.69
C ARG A 91 7.57 -3.35 3.04
N ILE A 92 7.31 -4.54 2.54
CA ILE A 92 8.20 -5.70 2.67
C ILE A 92 8.91 -5.92 1.34
N TYR A 93 10.19 -6.21 1.43
CA TYR A 93 11.05 -6.62 0.34
C TYR A 93 11.60 -8.00 0.65
N PHE A 94 11.33 -8.95 -0.22
CA PHE A 94 11.96 -10.26 -0.18
C PHE A 94 13.20 -10.21 -1.06
N CYS A 95 14.34 -10.47 -0.45
CA CYS A 95 15.65 -10.44 -1.07
C CYS A 95 16.26 -11.85 -1.03
N GLU A 96 17.29 -12.10 -1.83
CA GLU A 96 18.00 -13.39 -1.79
C GLU A 96 18.61 -13.68 -0.42
N THR A 97 19.01 -12.65 0.31
CA THR A 97 19.66 -12.78 1.64
C THR A 97 18.68 -12.77 2.81
N GLY A 98 17.44 -12.32 2.60
CA GLY A 98 16.49 -12.17 3.69
C GLY A 98 15.32 -11.26 3.37
N ILE A 99 14.74 -10.68 4.41
CA ILE A 99 13.57 -9.81 4.36
C ILE A 99 13.96 -8.43 4.88
N VAL A 100 13.58 -7.40 4.14
CA VAL A 100 13.72 -6.00 4.55
C VAL A 100 12.33 -5.40 4.78
N LEU A 101 12.12 -4.86 5.97
CA LEU A 101 10.87 -4.20 6.37
C LEU A 101 11.10 -2.70 6.46
N ILE A 102 10.32 -1.92 5.73
CA ILE A 102 10.40 -0.46 5.69
C ILE A 102 9.07 0.13 6.15
N SER A 103 9.12 1.11 7.06
CA SER A 103 7.94 1.89 7.43
C SER A 103 7.44 2.75 6.28
N LEU A 104 6.12 2.90 6.18
CA LEU A 104 5.43 3.80 5.25
C LEU A 104 5.04 5.13 5.90
N ASP A 105 5.68 5.53 7.00
CA ASP A 105 5.46 6.83 7.63
C ASP A 105 5.89 7.99 6.71
N GLU A 106 5.67 9.23 7.12
CA GLU A 106 6.00 10.43 6.32
C GLU A 106 7.43 10.43 5.76
N LYS A 107 8.38 9.87 6.53
CA LYS A 107 9.74 9.58 6.07
C LYS A 107 9.96 8.08 6.18
N PRO A 108 10.10 7.37 5.03
CA PRO A 108 10.40 5.95 5.06
C PRO A 108 11.71 5.69 5.83
N TYR A 109 11.69 4.70 6.70
CA TYR A 109 12.89 4.26 7.41
C TYR A 109 12.89 2.73 7.53
N LEU A 110 14.09 2.18 7.66
CA LEU A 110 14.28 0.76 7.91
C LEU A 110 13.69 0.39 9.26
N LEU A 111 12.71 -0.51 9.26
CA LEU A 111 12.14 -1.06 10.49
C LEU A 111 12.98 -2.22 10.98
N GLU A 112 13.30 -3.16 10.09
CA GLU A 112 14.04 -4.37 10.42
C GLU A 112 14.61 -5.00 9.14
N GLU A 113 15.77 -5.63 9.28
CA GLU A 113 16.36 -6.52 8.29
C GLU A 113 16.52 -7.90 8.91
N ILE A 114 15.82 -8.89 8.36
CA ILE A 114 15.81 -10.25 8.86
C ILE A 114 16.54 -11.12 7.86
N LEU A 115 17.78 -11.49 8.19
CA LEU A 115 18.57 -12.38 7.33
C LEU A 115 18.03 -13.81 7.38
N LEU A 116 18.09 -14.52 6.25
CA LEU A 116 17.63 -15.91 6.14
C LEU A 116 18.18 -16.83 7.23
N PRO A 117 19.49 -16.78 7.58
CA PRO A 117 20.03 -17.62 8.66
C PRO A 117 19.45 -17.32 10.04
N ASN A 118 18.83 -16.15 10.23
CA ASN A 118 18.20 -15.77 11.49
C ASN A 118 16.76 -16.23 11.60
N ILE A 119 16.17 -16.72 10.50
CA ILE A 119 14.80 -17.21 10.47
C ILE A 119 14.81 -18.69 10.94
N GLU A 120 14.17 -18.93 12.08
CA GLU A 120 13.98 -20.28 12.61
C GLU A 120 12.91 -21.03 11.79
N ARG A 121 11.76 -20.37 11.61
CA ARG A 121 10.63 -20.90 10.85
C ARG A 121 9.72 -19.79 10.37
N TYR A 122 8.96 -20.05 9.34
CA TYR A 122 7.87 -19.19 8.88
C TYR A 122 6.74 -20.02 8.29
N TYR A 123 5.52 -19.49 8.37
CA TYR A 123 4.34 -20.10 7.76
C TYR A 123 3.28 -19.04 7.44
N PHE A 124 2.44 -19.35 6.47
CA PHE A 124 1.27 -18.56 6.14
C PHE A 124 0.06 -19.05 6.93
N ASP A 125 -0.66 -18.09 7.52
CA ASP A 125 -1.95 -18.28 8.16
C ASP A 125 -2.94 -17.30 7.55
N ASN A 126 -3.82 -17.78 6.67
CA ASN A 126 -4.73 -16.96 5.88
C ASN A 126 -3.99 -15.87 5.09
N ILE A 127 -4.12 -14.61 5.55
CA ILE A 127 -3.48 -13.43 4.94
C ILE A 127 -2.20 -13.02 5.66
N HIS A 128 -1.78 -13.76 6.66
CA HIS A 128 -0.63 -13.42 7.49
C HIS A 128 0.56 -14.32 7.18
N LEU A 129 1.75 -13.74 7.08
CA LEU A 129 3.01 -14.45 7.15
C LEU A 129 3.59 -14.25 8.55
N ASN A 130 3.72 -15.35 9.27
CA ASN A 130 4.34 -15.40 10.59
C ASN A 130 5.80 -15.81 10.43
N ILE A 131 6.73 -14.99 10.91
CA ILE A 131 8.16 -15.26 10.88
C ILE A 131 8.66 -15.33 12.32
N TYR A 132 9.31 -16.41 12.64
CA TYR A 132 9.97 -16.65 13.93
C TYR A 132 11.48 -16.61 13.72
N THR A 133 12.17 -15.88 14.55
CA THR A 133 13.63 -15.76 14.50
C THR A 133 14.30 -16.48 15.66
N HIS A 134 15.51 -16.95 15.47
CA HIS A 134 16.29 -17.68 16.49
C HIS A 134 16.50 -16.87 17.79
N ASP A 135 16.42 -15.55 17.74
CA ASP A 135 16.46 -14.66 18.92
C ASP A 135 15.10 -14.52 19.64
N GLY A 136 14.10 -15.29 19.23
CA GLY A 136 12.78 -15.35 19.87
C GLY A 136 11.82 -14.23 19.45
N ARG A 137 12.17 -13.40 18.47
CA ARG A 137 11.24 -12.37 17.95
C ARG A 137 10.24 -13.00 16.99
N VAL A 138 9.04 -12.41 16.94
CA VAL A 138 7.96 -12.82 16.04
C VAL A 138 7.49 -11.62 15.25
N PHE A 139 7.48 -11.77 13.92
CA PHE A 139 6.96 -10.76 13.00
C PHE A 139 5.71 -11.31 12.33
N ILE A 140 4.64 -10.53 12.34
CA ILE A 140 3.38 -10.87 11.67
C ILE A 140 3.16 -9.85 10.55
N LEU A 141 3.19 -10.32 9.32
CA LEU A 141 3.06 -9.50 8.12
C LEU A 141 1.74 -9.83 7.44
N THR A 142 0.89 -8.83 7.24
CA THR A 142 -0.42 -9.01 6.61
C THR A 142 -0.36 -8.61 5.15
N PHE A 143 -0.67 -9.52 4.25
CA PHE A 143 -0.59 -9.32 2.80
C PHE A 143 -1.95 -9.01 2.19
N PRO A 144 -2.02 -8.07 1.24
CA PRO A 144 -3.23 -7.83 0.47
C PRO A 144 -3.53 -8.97 -0.54
N ASN A 145 -2.49 -9.66 -1.03
CA ASN A 145 -2.60 -10.81 -1.92
C ASN A 145 -1.54 -11.86 -1.56
N VAL A 146 -1.97 -12.83 -0.76
CA VAL A 146 -1.10 -13.93 -0.29
C VAL A 146 -0.65 -14.85 -1.42
N GLN A 147 -1.50 -15.08 -2.42
CA GLN A 147 -1.18 -16.00 -3.50
C GLN A 147 0.02 -15.54 -4.33
N GLU A 148 0.09 -14.24 -4.64
CA GLU A 148 1.25 -13.67 -5.33
C GLU A 148 2.54 -13.82 -4.52
N ALA A 149 2.46 -13.58 -3.21
CA ALA A 149 3.61 -13.75 -2.32
C ALA A 149 4.08 -15.21 -2.29
N ILE A 150 3.17 -16.18 -2.14
CA ILE A 150 3.49 -17.62 -2.14
C ILE A 150 4.14 -18.03 -3.46
N ILE A 151 3.59 -17.62 -4.61
CA ILE A 151 4.15 -17.93 -5.93
C ILE A 151 5.58 -17.38 -6.06
N ALA A 152 5.80 -16.13 -5.65
CA ALA A 152 7.12 -15.51 -5.70
C ALA A 152 8.12 -16.23 -4.80
N LEU A 153 7.73 -16.57 -3.58
CA LEU A 153 8.58 -17.28 -2.61
C LEU A 153 8.92 -18.71 -3.04
N LYS A 154 7.95 -19.44 -3.63
CA LYS A 154 8.20 -20.76 -4.23
C LYS A 154 9.22 -20.68 -5.36
N LYS A 155 9.05 -19.71 -6.27
CA LYS A 155 9.97 -19.52 -7.40
C LYS A 155 11.42 -19.29 -6.96
N HIS A 156 11.64 -18.72 -5.79
CA HIS A 156 12.97 -18.42 -5.24
C HIS A 156 13.40 -19.39 -4.12
N ASN A 157 12.79 -20.59 -4.06
CA ASN A 157 13.12 -21.65 -3.11
C ASN A 157 13.01 -21.27 -1.62
N TRP A 158 12.23 -20.25 -1.31
CA TRP A 158 11.93 -19.91 0.06
C TRP A 158 10.94 -20.88 0.70
N ILE A 159 9.95 -21.33 -0.06
CA ILE A 159 8.98 -22.34 0.34
C ILE A 159 9.29 -23.60 -0.45
N LYS A 160 9.63 -24.69 0.24
CA LYS A 160 9.70 -26.02 -0.36
C LYS A 160 8.27 -26.55 -0.58
N GLU A 161 8.08 -27.30 -1.66
CA GLU A 161 6.81 -27.99 -1.95
C GLU A 161 6.48 -29.02 -0.87
#